data_acab5fab38bee2c7886b1cc1c263846c
#
_entry.id   acab5fab38bee2c7886b1cc1c263846c
#
_cell.length_a   1.000
_cell.length_b   1.000
_cell.length_c   1.000
_cell.angle_alpha   90.00
_cell.angle_beta   90.00
_cell.angle_gamma   90.00
#
_symmetry.space_group_name_H-M   'P 1'
#
loop_
_entity.id
_entity.type
_entity.pdbx_description
1 polymer ?
#
loop_
_entity_poly.entity_id
_entity_poly.type
_entity_poly.pdbx_seq_one_letter_code
_entity_poly.pdbx_strand_id
1 'polypeptide(L)'
;AGEYFSRSRVEDAQRRLLATGKFSEVRPDAQVANGKMALSFEVVENPIVKSIVITGNHAIPTSTIMSALTTKPGSVQNYNNLREDRDKILGLYQAQGYTLVNITDMSTDENGTLHISIVEGIVRKIEVKKMVTKQKGNRRTPNDDVLKTKDYVIDREIEIQPGKIFNVKEYDATVDNLMRLGIFKNVKYEARSIPGDPEGIDLILLIDEDRTAELQGGVAYGSETGLMGTLSLKDSNWRGKNQEFGFTFEKSNKDYTGFALDFYDPWIKDTDRVSWGWGAYKTSYGDEDSTLFHDIDTIGFKVNIGKGLGKNFRLSIGTKAEYIKEKHESGKFRKANNGKWYYQEKGRWKEIEGVDDKYWLWSVYPYISYDTRNNYLNPTSGVYGKFQVEGGHAGGYKSGNFGNVTLELRTYHRGLFKNNTFAYKVVGGIASNSTKESQKFWVGGGNSLRGYDGGFFKGSQKLVATIENRTQINDIIGFVVFADAGRAWKQNGRDPSYTRDNDHFGHNIGTTAGVGIRLNTPIGPLRFDFGWPVGHKMDDDGMKFYFNMGQSF
;
A
#
# COMPACT_ATOMS: atom_id res chain seq x y z
N ALA A 1 17.31 36.02 -60.86
CA ALA A 1 17.76 37.09 -61.72
C ALA A 1 16.66 37.44 -62.75
N GLY A 2 16.38 38.75 -62.99
CA GLY A 2 15.35 39.18 -63.95
C GLY A 2 13.97 39.50 -63.31
N GLU A 3 13.83 39.51 -62.00
CA GLU A 3 12.62 39.94 -61.28
C GLU A 3 12.79 41.39 -60.73
N TYR A 4 11.65 42.01 -60.44
CA TYR A 4 11.67 43.35 -59.80
C TYR A 4 12.19 43.28 -58.37
N PHE A 5 12.93 44.24 -57.92
CA PHE A 5 13.43 44.39 -56.56
C PHE A 5 12.25 44.44 -55.57
N SER A 6 12.32 43.63 -54.54
CA SER A 6 11.36 43.64 -53.44
C SER A 6 12.12 43.56 -52.13
N ARG A 7 11.94 44.56 -51.26
CA ARG A 7 12.56 44.60 -49.92
C ARG A 7 12.20 43.39 -49.08
N SER A 8 10.96 42.94 -49.12
CA SER A 8 10.50 41.75 -48.39
C SER A 8 11.22 40.46 -48.82
N ARG A 9 11.53 40.33 -50.13
CA ARG A 9 12.29 39.16 -50.64
C ARG A 9 13.76 39.19 -50.20
N VAL A 10 14.35 40.38 -50.09
CA VAL A 10 15.72 40.54 -49.58
C VAL A 10 15.77 40.17 -48.09
N GLU A 11 14.82 40.66 -47.31
CA GLU A 11 14.69 40.33 -45.90
C GLU A 11 14.41 38.81 -45.69
N ASP A 12 13.63 38.19 -46.57
CA ASP A 12 13.40 36.73 -46.55
C ASP A 12 14.66 35.95 -46.90
N ALA A 13 15.44 36.39 -47.90
CA ALA A 13 16.69 35.76 -48.26
C ALA A 13 17.74 35.90 -47.13
N GLN A 14 17.83 37.07 -46.49
CA GLN A 14 18.67 37.30 -45.34
C GLN A 14 18.28 36.37 -44.19
N ARG A 15 16.98 36.26 -43.85
CA ARG A 15 16.47 35.36 -42.83
C ARG A 15 16.78 33.88 -43.14
N ARG A 16 16.65 33.47 -44.41
CA ARG A 16 16.99 32.10 -44.84
C ARG A 16 18.48 31.80 -44.67
N LEU A 17 19.37 32.74 -45.00
CA LEU A 17 20.80 32.59 -44.82
C LEU A 17 21.15 32.48 -43.33
N LEU A 18 20.62 33.37 -42.48
CA LEU A 18 20.79 33.29 -41.03
C LEU A 18 20.20 31.99 -40.44
N ALA A 19 19.06 31.57 -40.95
CA ALA A 19 18.40 30.32 -40.51
C ALA A 19 19.22 29.06 -40.81
N THR A 20 20.23 29.11 -41.69
CA THR A 20 21.17 28.00 -41.90
C THR A 20 22.04 27.74 -40.67
N GLY A 21 22.14 28.71 -39.75
CA GLY A 21 22.93 28.63 -38.51
C GLY A 21 24.45 28.73 -38.71
N LYS A 22 24.94 28.97 -39.93
CA LYS A 22 26.37 29.01 -40.28
C LYS A 22 26.98 30.41 -40.24
N PHE A 23 26.15 31.44 -40.19
CA PHE A 23 26.57 32.82 -40.27
C PHE A 23 26.21 33.58 -39.00
N SER A 24 27.15 34.38 -38.48
CA SER A 24 26.91 35.30 -37.37
C SER A 24 26.25 36.59 -37.86
N GLU A 25 26.57 37.02 -39.10
CA GLU A 25 26.00 38.20 -39.71
C GLU A 25 25.75 37.98 -41.20
N VAL A 26 24.67 38.56 -41.71
CA VAL A 26 24.31 38.58 -43.13
C VAL A 26 23.81 39.99 -43.44
N ARG A 27 24.55 40.74 -44.24
CA ARG A 27 24.19 42.10 -44.66
C ARG A 27 23.84 42.09 -46.14
N PRO A 28 22.65 42.52 -46.52
CA PRO A 28 22.34 42.73 -47.94
C PRO A 28 23.05 44.02 -48.45
N ASP A 29 23.73 43.88 -49.55
CA ASP A 29 24.32 45.04 -50.31
C ASP A 29 23.64 45.12 -51.69
N ALA A 30 23.09 46.28 -52.03
CA ALA A 30 22.35 46.49 -53.25
C ALA A 30 23.02 47.65 -54.05
N GLN A 31 23.63 47.32 -55.16
CA GLN A 31 24.29 48.28 -56.05
C GLN A 31 23.52 48.39 -57.35
N VAL A 32 23.39 49.63 -57.84
CA VAL A 32 22.79 49.89 -59.13
C VAL A 32 23.89 50.06 -60.21
N ALA A 33 23.93 49.13 -61.17
CA ALA A 33 24.86 49.19 -62.32
C ALA A 33 24.08 48.98 -63.61
N ASN A 34 24.27 49.87 -64.57
CA ASN A 34 23.66 49.87 -65.93
C ASN A 34 22.10 49.73 -65.89
N GLY A 35 21.44 50.44 -64.96
CA GLY A 35 19.97 50.41 -64.82
C GLY A 35 19.39 49.14 -64.25
N LYS A 36 20.23 48.25 -63.78
CA LYS A 36 19.84 46.99 -63.06
C LYS A 36 20.37 46.99 -61.64
N MET A 37 19.64 46.49 -60.72
CA MET A 37 20.07 46.28 -59.34
C MET A 37 20.78 44.93 -59.19
N ALA A 38 22.06 45.00 -58.80
CA ALA A 38 22.81 43.82 -58.36
C ALA A 38 22.65 43.66 -56.82
N LEU A 39 22.11 42.53 -56.36
CA LEU A 39 21.98 42.21 -54.95
C LEU A 39 23.06 41.23 -54.60
N SER A 40 23.90 41.54 -53.61
CA SER A 40 24.84 40.64 -52.96
C SER A 40 24.55 40.53 -51.46
N PHE A 41 25.02 39.51 -50.84
CA PHE A 41 24.99 39.37 -49.39
C PHE A 41 26.42 39.25 -48.89
N GLU A 42 26.83 40.18 -48.06
CA GLU A 42 28.04 40.07 -47.28
C GLU A 42 27.74 39.18 -46.06
N VAL A 43 28.50 38.14 -45.86
CA VAL A 43 28.27 37.17 -44.78
C VAL A 43 29.53 37.06 -43.92
N VAL A 44 29.31 36.94 -42.62
CA VAL A 44 30.34 36.59 -41.65
C VAL A 44 30.10 35.18 -41.20
N GLU A 45 31.01 34.27 -41.57
CA GLU A 45 30.90 32.86 -41.11
C GLU A 45 31.21 32.73 -39.62
N ASN A 46 30.56 31.81 -38.99
CA ASN A 46 30.87 31.41 -37.62
C ASN A 46 32.30 30.80 -37.56
N PRO A 47 32.95 30.76 -36.37
CA PRO A 47 34.29 30.21 -36.22
C PRO A 47 34.30 28.69 -36.51
N ILE A 48 35.49 28.21 -36.92
CA ILE A 48 35.72 26.75 -37.06
C ILE A 48 35.97 26.16 -35.68
N VAL A 49 35.22 25.15 -35.32
CA VAL A 49 35.42 24.36 -34.08
C VAL A 49 36.66 23.48 -34.27
N LYS A 50 37.75 23.78 -33.57
CA LYS A 50 38.99 22.99 -33.62
C LYS A 50 39.03 21.89 -32.56
N SER A 51 38.46 22.17 -31.38
CA SER A 51 38.38 21.25 -30.25
C SER A 51 37.09 21.47 -29.45
N ILE A 52 36.69 20.49 -28.65
CA ILE A 52 35.53 20.57 -27.79
C ILE A 52 35.97 20.23 -26.36
N VAL A 53 35.65 21.07 -25.42
CA VAL A 53 35.90 20.90 -23.98
C VAL A 53 34.59 20.89 -23.26
N ILE A 54 34.32 19.81 -22.50
CA ILE A 54 33.11 19.61 -21.69
C ILE A 54 33.51 19.66 -20.23
N THR A 55 32.80 20.44 -19.43
CA THR A 55 33.04 20.59 -17.99
C THR A 55 31.77 20.41 -17.19
N GLY A 56 31.89 19.99 -15.92
CA GLY A 56 30.77 19.81 -15.00
C GLY A 56 29.97 18.54 -15.19
N ASN A 57 30.40 17.64 -16.08
CA ASN A 57 29.73 16.36 -16.35
C ASN A 57 30.29 15.23 -15.47
N HIS A 58 29.76 15.07 -14.26
CA HIS A 58 30.18 14.05 -13.29
C HIS A 58 29.41 12.73 -13.44
N ALA A 59 28.11 12.80 -13.79
CA ALA A 59 27.23 11.64 -13.90
C ALA A 59 27.41 10.87 -15.24
N ILE A 60 27.70 11.58 -16.34
CA ILE A 60 27.86 10.99 -17.67
C ILE A 60 29.29 11.20 -18.15
N PRO A 61 30.01 10.13 -18.56
CA PRO A 61 31.37 10.25 -19.08
C PRO A 61 31.44 11.18 -20.30
N THR A 62 32.49 12.02 -20.37
CA THR A 62 32.74 12.92 -21.49
C THR A 62 32.74 12.20 -22.84
N SER A 63 33.28 10.98 -22.90
CA SER A 63 33.30 10.17 -24.13
C SER A 63 31.89 9.84 -24.65
N THR A 64 30.93 9.59 -23.74
CA THR A 64 29.54 9.33 -24.09
C THR A 64 28.87 10.57 -24.67
N ILE A 65 29.09 11.73 -24.05
CA ILE A 65 28.55 13.00 -24.54
C ILE A 65 29.16 13.32 -25.90
N MET A 66 30.48 13.24 -26.03
CA MET A 66 31.21 13.50 -27.29
C MET A 66 30.73 12.63 -28.46
N SER A 67 30.38 11.38 -28.20
CA SER A 67 29.87 10.48 -29.24
C SER A 67 28.49 10.88 -29.76
N ALA A 68 27.69 11.53 -28.92
CA ALA A 68 26.33 11.97 -29.24
C ALA A 68 26.27 13.31 -30.01
N LEU A 69 27.33 14.11 -29.92
CA LEU A 69 27.36 15.44 -30.55
C LEU A 69 27.30 15.34 -32.09
N THR A 70 26.53 16.21 -32.72
CA THR A 70 26.50 16.46 -34.16
C THR A 70 27.69 17.29 -34.55
N THR A 71 28.02 18.31 -33.75
CA THR A 71 29.20 19.19 -33.95
C THR A 71 30.48 18.39 -33.78
N LYS A 72 31.38 18.48 -34.79
CA LYS A 72 32.67 17.78 -34.78
C LYS A 72 33.82 18.76 -34.96
N PRO A 73 35.01 18.47 -34.40
CA PRO A 73 36.22 19.23 -34.72
C PRO A 73 36.47 19.29 -36.23
N GLY A 74 36.88 20.44 -36.73
CA GLY A 74 37.09 20.74 -38.15
C GLY A 74 35.86 21.30 -38.88
N SER A 75 34.69 21.36 -38.26
CA SER A 75 33.46 21.91 -38.84
C SER A 75 33.27 23.41 -38.48
N VAL A 76 32.60 24.16 -39.36
CA VAL A 76 32.10 25.50 -39.02
C VAL A 76 31.04 25.38 -37.96
N GLN A 77 31.12 26.18 -36.91
CA GLN A 77 30.10 26.22 -35.87
C GLN A 77 28.73 26.51 -36.48
N ASN A 78 27.75 25.64 -36.17
CA ASN A 78 26.37 25.83 -36.64
C ASN A 78 25.43 25.90 -35.43
N TYR A 79 24.74 27.04 -35.29
CA TYR A 79 23.82 27.25 -34.18
C TYR A 79 22.67 26.23 -34.12
N ASN A 80 22.25 25.67 -35.26
CA ASN A 80 21.23 24.63 -35.29
C ASN A 80 21.79 23.30 -34.72
N ASN A 81 23.06 22.98 -35.09
CA ASN A 81 23.73 21.79 -34.53
C ASN A 81 23.97 21.95 -33.02
N LEU A 82 24.37 23.16 -32.55
CA LEU A 82 24.53 23.38 -31.11
C LEU A 82 23.23 23.23 -30.34
N ARG A 83 22.09 23.63 -30.91
CA ARG A 83 20.77 23.43 -30.32
C ARG A 83 20.43 21.92 -30.25
N GLU A 84 20.65 21.21 -31.35
CA GLU A 84 20.47 19.74 -31.39
C GLU A 84 21.38 19.04 -30.39
N ASP A 85 22.65 19.43 -30.30
CA ASP A 85 23.63 18.87 -29.38
C ASP A 85 23.23 19.13 -27.93
N ARG A 86 22.72 20.34 -27.62
CA ARG A 86 22.13 20.64 -26.30
C ARG A 86 20.99 19.67 -25.95
N ASP A 87 20.05 19.48 -26.88
CA ASP A 87 18.89 18.62 -26.65
C ASP A 87 19.32 17.17 -26.51
N LYS A 88 20.33 16.72 -27.28
CA LYS A 88 20.90 15.36 -27.13
C LYS A 88 21.58 15.17 -25.77
N ILE A 89 22.39 16.13 -25.33
CA ILE A 89 23.04 16.09 -24.01
C ILE A 89 21.97 15.98 -22.92
N LEU A 90 20.99 16.89 -22.91
CA LEU A 90 19.91 16.87 -21.92
C LEU A 90 19.12 15.56 -21.98
N GLY A 91 18.89 15.01 -23.17
CA GLY A 91 18.23 13.71 -23.35
C GLY A 91 19.00 12.55 -22.73
N LEU A 92 20.35 12.53 -22.82
CA LEU A 92 21.19 11.53 -22.16
C LEU A 92 21.03 11.55 -20.63
N TYR A 93 20.99 12.74 -20.04
CA TYR A 93 20.79 12.93 -18.61
C TYR A 93 19.37 12.53 -18.18
N GLN A 94 18.35 12.97 -18.90
CA GLN A 94 16.95 12.64 -18.62
C GLN A 94 16.68 11.13 -18.68
N ALA A 95 17.28 10.42 -19.63
CA ALA A 95 17.15 8.97 -19.75
C ALA A 95 17.66 8.22 -18.49
N GLN A 96 18.62 8.79 -17.77
CA GLN A 96 19.14 8.25 -16.51
C GLN A 96 18.43 8.80 -15.27
N GLY A 97 17.51 9.75 -15.43
CA GLY A 97 16.73 10.34 -14.34
C GLY A 97 17.30 11.65 -13.78
N TYR A 98 18.33 12.22 -14.40
CA TYR A 98 18.89 13.52 -14.01
C TYR A 98 18.13 14.65 -14.70
N THR A 99 17.11 15.19 -14.03
CA THR A 99 16.15 16.14 -14.62
C THR A 99 16.46 17.62 -14.31
N LEU A 100 17.38 17.89 -13.37
CA LEU A 100 17.77 19.25 -12.99
C LEU A 100 19.08 19.71 -13.65
N VAL A 101 19.51 18.99 -14.67
CA VAL A 101 20.70 19.33 -15.44
C VAL A 101 20.43 20.51 -16.35
N ASN A 102 21.37 21.44 -16.41
CA ASN A 102 21.33 22.59 -17.31
C ASN A 102 22.69 22.77 -17.99
N ILE A 103 22.68 23.32 -19.20
CA ILE A 103 23.87 23.76 -19.93
C ILE A 103 23.93 25.26 -19.81
N THR A 104 24.94 25.75 -19.11
CA THR A 104 25.10 27.17 -18.79
C THR A 104 25.90 27.93 -19.85
N ASP A 105 26.77 27.23 -20.59
CA ASP A 105 27.55 27.80 -21.69
C ASP A 105 27.73 26.80 -22.82
N MET A 106 27.60 27.27 -24.05
CA MET A 106 27.91 26.55 -25.30
C MET A 106 28.48 27.58 -26.29
N SER A 107 29.72 28.01 -26.08
CA SER A 107 30.35 29.04 -26.86
C SER A 107 31.72 28.61 -27.39
N THR A 108 32.11 29.11 -28.57
CA THR A 108 33.45 28.87 -29.14
C THR A 108 34.34 30.07 -28.90
N ASP A 109 35.51 29.85 -28.32
CA ASP A 109 36.48 30.88 -28.05
C ASP A 109 37.27 31.31 -29.32
N GLU A 110 38.12 32.34 -29.21
CA GLU A 110 38.97 32.85 -30.32
C GLU A 110 39.95 31.80 -30.84
N ASN A 111 40.33 30.81 -30.07
CA ASN A 111 41.20 29.70 -30.45
C ASN A 111 40.47 28.60 -31.23
N GLY A 112 39.15 28.68 -31.32
CA GLY A 112 38.29 27.70 -31.95
C GLY A 112 37.91 26.51 -31.01
N THR A 113 38.02 26.68 -29.70
CA THR A 113 37.58 25.68 -28.73
C THR A 113 36.11 25.89 -28.37
N LEU A 114 35.26 24.92 -28.66
CA LEU A 114 33.85 24.91 -28.18
C LEU A 114 33.83 24.48 -26.72
N HIS A 115 33.45 25.39 -25.84
CA HIS A 115 33.23 25.14 -24.43
C HIS A 115 31.78 24.73 -24.20
N ILE A 116 31.55 23.62 -23.49
CA ILE A 116 30.23 23.14 -23.06
C ILE A 116 30.29 23.03 -21.55
N SER A 117 29.62 23.92 -20.84
CA SER A 117 29.56 23.92 -19.37
C SER A 117 28.24 23.36 -18.90
N ILE A 118 28.30 22.23 -18.18
CA ILE A 118 27.15 21.50 -17.67
C ILE A 118 27.06 21.72 -16.16
N VAL A 119 25.85 21.94 -15.67
CA VAL A 119 25.51 21.99 -14.24
C VAL A 119 24.51 20.90 -13.96
N GLU A 120 24.88 19.95 -13.12
CA GLU A 120 24.11 18.72 -12.90
C GLU A 120 23.10 18.80 -11.76
N GLY A 121 23.13 19.86 -10.93
CA GLY A 121 22.22 20.06 -9.81
C GLY A 121 22.56 19.15 -8.61
N ILE A 122 23.70 19.43 -7.95
CA ILE A 122 24.12 18.71 -6.74
C ILE A 122 23.29 19.19 -5.55
N VAL A 123 22.58 18.29 -4.89
CA VAL A 123 21.77 18.60 -3.70
C VAL A 123 22.70 18.97 -2.56
N ARG A 124 22.67 20.22 -2.09
CA ARG A 124 23.44 20.66 -0.93
C ARG A 124 22.67 20.48 0.36
N LYS A 125 21.37 20.77 0.33
CA LYS A 125 20.48 20.68 1.49
C LYS A 125 19.11 20.19 1.07
N ILE A 126 18.46 19.44 1.97
CA ILE A 126 17.05 19.06 1.85
C ILE A 126 16.30 19.76 2.97
N GLU A 127 15.30 20.54 2.63
CA GLU A 127 14.38 21.16 3.58
C GLU A 127 12.99 20.56 3.40
N VAL A 128 12.34 20.26 4.51
CA VAL A 128 10.95 19.79 4.49
C VAL A 128 10.04 20.93 4.94
N LYS A 129 9.03 21.24 4.14
CA LYS A 129 8.06 22.30 4.45
C LYS A 129 6.64 21.83 4.19
N LYS A 130 5.71 22.38 4.97
CA LYS A 130 4.29 22.15 4.73
C LYS A 130 3.84 22.82 3.43
N MET A 131 3.11 22.10 2.60
CA MET A 131 2.48 22.65 1.42
C MET A 131 1.32 23.55 1.82
N VAL A 132 1.43 24.83 1.52
CA VAL A 132 0.36 25.79 1.82
C VAL A 132 -0.63 25.83 0.66
N THR A 133 -1.76 25.17 0.81
CA THR A 133 -2.87 25.27 -0.13
C THR A 133 -3.68 26.53 0.21
N LYS A 134 -3.82 27.46 -0.74
CA LYS A 134 -4.66 28.66 -0.59
C LYS A 134 -6.13 28.22 -0.45
N GLN A 135 -6.61 28.01 0.76
CA GLN A 135 -8.05 27.89 1.01
C GLN A 135 -8.66 29.29 0.98
N LYS A 136 -9.61 29.51 0.07
CA LYS A 136 -10.43 30.73 0.06
C LYS A 136 -11.24 30.78 1.38
N GLY A 137 -10.93 31.75 2.23
CA GLY A 137 -11.85 32.20 3.28
C GLY A 137 -11.53 31.88 4.75
N ASN A 138 -10.49 31.11 5.09
CA ASN A 138 -10.12 30.89 6.50
C ASN A 138 -8.94 31.80 6.92
N ARG A 139 -9.07 32.42 8.11
CA ARG A 139 -7.97 33.12 8.76
C ARG A 139 -6.83 32.13 9.03
N ARG A 140 -5.64 32.39 8.51
CA ARG A 140 -4.43 31.64 8.85
C ARG A 140 -4.15 31.77 10.35
N THR A 141 -3.92 30.65 11.01
CA THR A 141 -3.33 30.63 12.35
C THR A 141 -1.81 30.42 12.25
N PRO A 142 -0.99 30.89 13.21
CA PRO A 142 0.47 30.72 13.16
C PRO A 142 0.95 29.26 13.05
N ASN A 143 0.10 28.30 13.40
CA ASN A 143 0.41 26.86 13.33
C ASN A 143 0.03 26.20 11.98
N ASP A 144 -0.56 26.94 11.04
CA ASP A 144 -0.99 26.37 9.76
C ASP A 144 0.21 26.06 8.83
N ASP A 145 1.36 26.66 9.09
CA ASP A 145 2.57 26.50 8.28
C ASP A 145 3.55 25.44 8.83
N VAL A 146 3.22 24.79 9.96
CA VAL A 146 4.05 23.76 10.58
C VAL A 146 3.47 22.38 10.36
N LEU A 147 4.32 21.41 10.01
CA LEU A 147 3.95 20.00 9.94
C LEU A 147 3.63 19.46 11.33
N LYS A 148 2.59 18.65 11.44
CA LYS A 148 2.29 17.91 12.68
C LYS A 148 3.20 16.71 12.83
N THR A 149 3.56 16.09 11.71
CA THR A 149 4.47 14.96 11.63
C THR A 149 5.87 15.39 12.04
N LYS A 150 6.52 14.60 12.87
CA LYS A 150 7.88 14.87 13.36
C LYS A 150 8.90 14.64 12.26
N ASP A 151 9.94 15.49 12.21
CA ASP A 151 10.95 15.48 11.17
C ASP A 151 11.57 14.08 10.98
N TYR A 152 11.95 13.40 12.04
CA TYR A 152 12.57 12.06 11.96
C TYR A 152 11.67 11.00 11.28
N VAL A 153 10.34 11.20 11.26
CA VAL A 153 9.40 10.31 10.55
C VAL A 153 9.50 10.51 9.05
N ILE A 154 9.73 11.75 8.62
CA ILE A 154 9.87 12.12 7.22
C ILE A 154 11.29 11.79 6.76
N ASP A 155 12.30 12.20 7.52
CA ASP A 155 13.72 12.07 7.14
C ASP A 155 14.13 10.63 6.84
N ARG A 156 13.60 9.66 7.60
CA ARG A 156 13.90 8.23 7.40
C ARG A 156 13.31 7.61 6.13
N GLU A 157 12.39 8.31 5.48
CA GLU A 157 11.74 7.88 4.22
C GLU A 157 12.36 8.56 3.00
N ILE A 158 13.28 9.53 3.19
CA ILE A 158 13.95 10.25 2.11
C ILE A 158 15.09 9.39 1.56
N GLU A 159 15.03 9.09 0.27
CA GLU A 159 16.08 8.34 -0.45
C GLU A 159 17.14 9.28 -1.07
N ILE A 160 16.79 10.55 -1.29
CA ILE A 160 17.68 11.58 -1.82
C ILE A 160 18.75 11.89 -0.78
N GLN A 161 20.01 12.01 -1.21
CA GLN A 161 21.14 12.25 -0.30
C GLN A 161 21.83 13.60 -0.61
N PRO A 162 22.07 14.45 0.40
CA PRO A 162 22.92 15.61 0.24
C PRO A 162 24.32 15.21 -0.27
N GLY A 163 24.89 16.05 -1.15
CA GLY A 163 26.17 15.80 -1.81
C GLY A 163 26.09 14.98 -3.09
N LYS A 164 24.92 14.44 -3.46
CA LYS A 164 24.71 13.73 -4.73
C LYS A 164 23.95 14.59 -5.75
N ILE A 165 24.07 14.24 -7.02
CA ILE A 165 23.31 14.85 -8.12
C ILE A 165 21.86 14.42 -7.98
N PHE A 166 20.93 15.37 -8.11
CA PHE A 166 19.48 15.09 -8.03
C PHE A 166 19.07 14.06 -9.09
N ASN A 167 18.39 13.01 -8.65
CA ASN A 167 17.81 12.01 -9.53
C ASN A 167 16.31 11.83 -9.25
N VAL A 168 15.50 11.95 -10.30
CA VAL A 168 14.04 11.84 -10.19
C VAL A 168 13.59 10.47 -9.68
N LYS A 169 14.34 9.38 -9.92
CA LYS A 169 14.03 8.03 -9.42
C LYS A 169 14.14 7.96 -7.89
N GLU A 170 15.13 8.65 -7.30
CA GLU A 170 15.26 8.75 -5.83
C GLU A 170 14.14 9.62 -5.24
N TYR A 171 13.75 10.68 -5.97
CA TYR A 171 12.58 11.48 -5.58
C TYR A 171 11.29 10.66 -5.65
N ASP A 172 11.04 9.93 -6.73
CA ASP A 172 9.85 9.08 -6.86
C ASP A 172 9.82 8.01 -5.76
N ALA A 173 10.96 7.40 -5.43
CA ALA A 173 11.08 6.46 -4.33
C ALA A 173 10.78 7.12 -2.97
N THR A 174 11.23 8.38 -2.77
CA THR A 174 10.91 9.17 -1.57
C THR A 174 9.40 9.45 -1.49
N VAL A 175 8.78 9.85 -2.59
CA VAL A 175 7.33 10.06 -2.67
C VAL A 175 6.57 8.78 -2.34
N ASP A 176 6.94 7.67 -2.96
CA ASP A 176 6.32 6.36 -2.72
C ASP A 176 6.45 5.93 -1.26
N ASN A 177 7.62 6.11 -0.64
CA ASN A 177 7.84 5.80 0.76
C ASN A 177 6.94 6.66 1.67
N LEU A 178 6.91 7.98 1.46
CA LEU A 178 6.09 8.90 2.23
C LEU A 178 4.59 8.64 2.04
N MET A 179 4.13 8.45 0.80
CA MET A 179 2.72 8.17 0.51
C MET A 179 2.27 6.83 1.08
N ARG A 180 3.16 5.85 1.17
CA ARG A 180 2.90 4.54 1.79
C ARG A 180 2.60 4.62 3.28
N LEU A 181 3.05 5.66 3.99
CA LEU A 181 2.70 5.89 5.39
C LEU A 181 1.20 6.17 5.58
N GLY A 182 0.49 6.60 4.54
CA GLY A 182 -0.95 6.87 4.58
C GLY A 182 -1.35 8.11 5.39
N ILE A 183 -0.38 8.98 5.71
CA ILE A 183 -0.58 10.21 6.49
C ILE A 183 -0.37 11.48 5.68
N PHE A 184 -0.03 11.34 4.41
CA PHE A 184 0.20 12.43 3.47
C PHE A 184 -0.72 12.32 2.26
N LYS A 185 -1.16 13.48 1.74
CA LYS A 185 -1.98 13.60 0.52
C LYS A 185 -1.14 13.77 -0.73
N ASN A 186 -0.07 14.55 -0.60
CA ASN A 186 0.77 14.94 -1.73
C ASN A 186 2.16 15.34 -1.25
N VAL A 187 3.14 15.04 -2.09
CA VAL A 187 4.54 15.45 -1.91
C VAL A 187 5.02 16.05 -3.23
N LYS A 188 5.58 17.24 -3.19
CA LYS A 188 6.21 17.91 -4.33
C LYS A 188 7.58 18.41 -3.94
N TYR A 189 8.39 18.76 -4.92
CA TYR A 189 9.66 19.43 -4.66
C TYR A 189 9.76 20.76 -5.39
N GLU A 190 10.57 21.64 -4.83
CA GLU A 190 11.11 22.83 -5.47
C GLU A 190 12.64 22.78 -5.37
N ALA A 191 13.33 23.06 -6.46
CA ALA A 191 14.77 23.20 -6.47
C ALA A 191 15.11 24.70 -6.52
N ARG A 192 15.98 25.15 -5.62
CA ARG A 192 16.46 26.54 -5.56
C ARG A 192 17.95 26.58 -5.82
N SER A 193 18.36 27.44 -6.74
CA SER A 193 19.77 27.73 -6.99
C SER A 193 20.38 28.44 -5.79
N ILE A 194 21.65 28.14 -5.50
CA ILE A 194 22.39 28.71 -4.38
C ILE A 194 23.28 29.85 -4.92
N PRO A 195 23.13 31.09 -4.41
CA PRO A 195 24.01 32.19 -4.80
C PRO A 195 25.49 31.85 -4.52
N GLY A 196 26.33 31.93 -5.55
CA GLY A 196 27.76 31.63 -5.44
C GLY A 196 28.14 30.14 -5.59
N ASP A 197 27.18 29.24 -5.71
CA ASP A 197 27.40 27.81 -6.02
C ASP A 197 26.56 27.42 -7.26
N PRO A 198 27.08 27.57 -8.48
CA PRO A 198 26.32 27.28 -9.70
C PRO A 198 25.96 25.80 -9.86
N GLU A 199 26.71 24.89 -9.25
CA GLU A 199 26.45 23.44 -9.30
C GLU A 199 25.48 23.00 -8.21
N GLY A 200 25.32 23.77 -7.13
CA GLY A 200 24.53 23.42 -5.97
C GLY A 200 23.06 23.81 -6.08
N ILE A 201 22.20 22.97 -5.52
CA ILE A 201 20.79 23.28 -5.32
C ILE A 201 20.35 22.97 -3.89
N ASP A 202 19.46 23.80 -3.36
CA ASP A 202 18.67 23.47 -2.17
C ASP A 202 17.36 22.84 -2.64
N LEU A 203 17.09 21.62 -2.16
CA LEU A 203 15.87 20.89 -2.46
C LEU A 203 14.86 21.10 -1.33
N ILE A 204 13.67 21.60 -1.67
CA ILE A 204 12.59 21.80 -0.72
C ILE A 204 11.50 20.79 -1.02
N LEU A 205 11.24 19.86 -0.09
CA LEU A 205 10.13 18.95 -0.16
C LEU A 205 8.89 19.63 0.45
N LEU A 206 7.87 19.83 -0.36
CA LEU A 206 6.59 20.40 0.03
C LEU A 206 5.61 19.26 0.30
N ILE A 207 5.18 19.11 1.56
CA ILE A 207 4.34 18.01 2.01
C ILE A 207 2.95 18.54 2.39
N ASP A 208 1.91 17.90 1.86
CA ASP A 208 0.51 18.09 2.27
C ASP A 208 0.08 16.93 3.17
N GLU A 209 -0.16 17.22 4.46
CA GLU A 209 -0.60 16.22 5.44
C GLU A 209 -2.09 15.92 5.31
N ASP A 210 -2.44 14.64 5.46
CA ASP A 210 -3.83 14.23 5.55
C ASP A 210 -4.38 14.37 6.99
N ARG A 211 -5.68 14.23 7.09
CA ARG A 211 -6.35 14.06 8.38
C ARG A 211 -6.15 12.62 8.83
N THR A 212 -5.43 12.44 9.93
CA THR A 212 -5.05 11.11 10.46
C THR A 212 -5.97 10.63 11.57
N ALA A 213 -6.69 11.56 12.21
CA ALA A 213 -7.69 11.22 13.21
C ALA A 213 -9.07 11.04 12.53
N GLU A 214 -9.62 9.86 12.65
CA GLU A 214 -10.87 9.45 12.03
C GLU A 214 -11.83 8.92 13.10
N LEU A 215 -13.09 9.41 13.06
CA LEU A 215 -14.22 8.83 13.75
C LEU A 215 -15.06 8.09 12.71
N GLN A 216 -15.15 6.79 12.83
CA GLN A 216 -15.93 5.95 11.94
C GLN A 216 -17.09 5.33 12.69
N GLY A 217 -18.31 5.55 12.19
CA GLY A 217 -19.49 4.80 12.58
C GLY A 217 -19.86 3.84 11.46
N GLY A 218 -20.10 2.58 11.80
CA GLY A 218 -20.48 1.55 10.84
C GLY A 218 -21.70 0.77 11.27
N VAL A 219 -22.45 0.27 10.30
CA VAL A 219 -23.52 -0.70 10.51
C VAL A 219 -23.21 -1.90 9.62
N ALA A 220 -23.29 -3.08 10.15
CA ALA A 220 -23.14 -4.33 9.42
C ALA A 220 -24.33 -5.25 9.72
N TYR A 221 -24.64 -6.14 8.80
CA TYR A 221 -25.63 -7.18 9.01
C TYR A 221 -25.10 -8.50 8.48
N GLY A 222 -25.20 -9.52 9.31
CA GLY A 222 -24.98 -10.89 8.91
C GLY A 222 -26.18 -11.73 9.33
N SER A 223 -26.52 -12.75 8.56
CA SER A 223 -27.64 -13.65 8.90
C SER A 223 -27.48 -14.27 10.30
N GLU A 224 -26.23 -14.42 10.74
CA GLU A 224 -25.89 -14.97 12.05
C GLU A 224 -25.68 -13.89 13.12
N THR A 225 -24.83 -12.90 12.85
CA THR A 225 -24.52 -11.85 13.83
C THR A 225 -25.66 -10.83 14.00
N GLY A 226 -26.66 -10.91 13.12
CA GLY A 226 -27.74 -9.90 13.08
C GLY A 226 -27.26 -8.52 12.69
N LEU A 227 -27.96 -7.51 13.10
CA LEU A 227 -27.59 -6.11 12.90
C LEU A 227 -26.53 -5.72 13.92
N MET A 228 -25.36 -5.28 13.44
CA MET A 228 -24.21 -4.87 14.26
C MET A 228 -23.88 -3.39 13.99
N GLY A 229 -23.72 -2.65 15.06
CA GLY A 229 -23.17 -1.30 15.04
C GLY A 229 -21.71 -1.28 15.46
N THR A 230 -20.89 -0.55 14.75
CA THR A 230 -19.47 -0.33 15.08
C THR A 230 -19.22 1.17 15.24
N LEU A 231 -18.48 1.54 16.27
CA LEU A 231 -17.93 2.88 16.48
C LEU A 231 -16.42 2.73 16.63
N SER A 232 -15.66 3.38 15.77
CA SER A 232 -14.20 3.36 15.81
C SER A 232 -13.65 4.77 15.83
N LEU A 233 -12.73 5.02 16.75
CA LEU A 233 -11.87 6.20 16.81
C LEU A 233 -10.44 5.72 16.53
N LYS A 234 -9.82 6.26 15.49
CA LYS A 234 -8.45 5.89 15.10
C LYS A 234 -7.67 7.14 14.74
N ASP A 235 -6.43 7.24 15.22
CA ASP A 235 -5.45 8.21 14.73
C ASP A 235 -4.23 7.45 14.24
N SER A 236 -3.93 7.55 12.96
CA SER A 236 -2.79 6.90 12.31
C SER A 236 -1.49 7.69 12.39
N ASN A 237 -1.55 8.91 12.95
CA ASN A 237 -0.37 9.74 13.20
C ASN A 237 -0.38 10.31 14.63
N TRP A 238 -0.63 9.46 15.60
CA TRP A 238 -0.71 9.83 17.01
C TRP A 238 0.51 10.61 17.44
N ARG A 239 0.28 11.84 17.94
CA ARG A 239 1.33 12.81 18.34
C ARG A 239 2.32 13.17 17.22
N GLY A 240 1.97 12.99 15.95
CA GLY A 240 2.83 13.26 14.80
C GLY A 240 3.98 12.27 14.63
N LYS A 241 3.90 11.08 15.21
CA LYS A 241 4.98 10.09 15.24
C LYS A 241 4.75 8.92 14.27
N ASN A 242 3.73 9.00 13.41
CA ASN A 242 3.26 7.89 12.59
C ASN A 242 2.92 6.65 13.43
N GLN A 243 2.50 6.87 14.67
CA GLN A 243 1.99 5.85 15.57
C GLN A 243 0.47 5.76 15.40
N GLU A 244 -0.05 4.55 15.47
CA GLU A 244 -1.47 4.30 15.41
C GLU A 244 -2.01 4.09 16.82
N PHE A 245 -3.08 4.81 17.17
CA PHE A 245 -3.85 4.59 18.37
C PHE A 245 -5.32 4.46 17.98
N GLY A 246 -5.96 3.38 18.41
CA GLY A 246 -7.33 3.06 18.05
C GLY A 246 -8.17 2.62 19.24
N PHE A 247 -9.45 3.00 19.20
CA PHE A 247 -10.50 2.47 20.03
C PHE A 247 -11.62 1.97 19.13
N THR A 248 -12.12 0.76 19.38
CA THR A 248 -13.26 0.19 18.66
C THR A 248 -14.28 -0.35 19.65
N PHE A 249 -15.53 -0.01 19.40
CA PHE A 249 -16.68 -0.56 20.09
C PHE A 249 -17.62 -1.17 19.05
N GLU A 250 -18.08 -2.40 19.32
CA GLU A 250 -19.00 -3.14 18.46
C GLU A 250 -20.12 -3.72 19.30
N LYS A 251 -21.34 -3.64 18.76
CA LYS A 251 -22.52 -4.23 19.39
C LYS A 251 -23.45 -4.80 18.34
N SER A 252 -23.86 -6.06 18.49
CA SER A 252 -24.92 -6.65 17.67
C SER A 252 -26.22 -6.82 18.44
N ASN A 253 -27.29 -7.03 17.71
CA ASN A 253 -28.59 -7.40 18.29
C ASN A 253 -28.71 -8.90 18.57
N LYS A 254 -27.70 -9.71 18.16
CA LYS A 254 -27.57 -11.14 18.47
C LYS A 254 -26.31 -11.38 19.30
N ASP A 255 -26.35 -10.90 20.55
CA ASP A 255 -25.39 -11.23 21.64
C ASP A 255 -23.89 -11.10 21.37
N TYR A 256 -23.48 -10.25 20.39
CA TYR A 256 -22.08 -9.86 20.27
C TYR A 256 -21.84 -8.47 20.87
N THR A 257 -20.80 -8.35 21.69
CA THR A 257 -20.28 -7.06 22.17
C THR A 257 -18.75 -7.11 22.15
N GLY A 258 -18.12 -6.11 21.56
CA GLY A 258 -16.68 -6.00 21.47
C GLY A 258 -16.18 -4.62 21.89
N PHE A 259 -15.08 -4.60 22.65
CA PHE A 259 -14.27 -3.40 22.94
C PHE A 259 -12.82 -3.71 22.64
N ALA A 260 -12.13 -2.82 21.94
CA ALA A 260 -10.72 -2.92 21.71
C ALA A 260 -10.02 -1.56 21.84
N LEU A 261 -8.84 -1.58 22.44
CA LEU A 261 -7.87 -0.49 22.45
C LEU A 261 -6.60 -1.06 21.81
N ASP A 262 -6.11 -0.41 20.78
CA ASP A 262 -4.91 -0.84 20.07
C ASP A 262 -3.94 0.33 19.94
N PHE A 263 -2.66 0.04 20.12
CA PHE A 263 -1.55 0.94 19.85
C PHE A 263 -0.53 0.22 18.99
N TYR A 264 -0.02 0.90 17.98
CA TYR A 264 1.03 0.38 17.11
C TYR A 264 2.00 1.46 16.69
N ASP A 265 3.29 1.23 16.88
CA ASP A 265 4.40 2.02 16.37
C ASP A 265 5.10 1.21 15.27
N PRO A 266 4.95 1.58 13.99
CA PRO A 266 5.50 0.82 12.88
C PRO A 266 7.02 0.89 12.80
N TRP A 267 7.63 1.93 13.39
CA TRP A 267 9.08 2.12 13.39
C TRP A 267 9.51 2.99 14.57
N ILE A 268 9.95 2.35 15.64
CA ILE A 268 10.47 3.01 16.85
C ILE A 268 11.64 3.93 16.46
N LYS A 269 11.62 5.16 16.95
CA LYS A 269 12.69 6.13 16.71
C LYS A 269 14.06 5.55 17.09
N ASP A 270 15.08 5.89 16.29
CA ASP A 270 16.48 5.49 16.47
C ASP A 270 16.74 3.97 16.41
N THR A 271 15.84 3.23 15.75
CA THR A 271 16.00 1.79 15.47
C THR A 271 16.02 1.52 13.97
N ASP A 272 16.51 0.34 13.58
CA ASP A 272 16.42 -0.12 12.20
C ASP A 272 15.11 -0.90 11.98
N ARG A 273 14.03 -0.15 11.62
CA ARG A 273 12.70 -0.68 11.27
C ARG A 273 12.11 -1.63 12.31
N VAL A 274 12.36 -1.38 13.60
CA VAL A 274 11.71 -2.13 14.67
C VAL A 274 10.35 -1.52 14.95
N SER A 275 9.33 -2.37 14.99
CA SER A 275 7.96 -1.99 15.36
C SER A 275 7.57 -2.62 16.67
N TRP A 276 6.62 -2.02 17.40
CA TRP A 276 5.95 -2.65 18.51
C TRP A 276 4.50 -2.21 18.62
N GLY A 277 3.71 -3.00 19.30
CA GLY A 277 2.32 -2.64 19.54
C GLY A 277 1.75 -3.43 20.71
N TRP A 278 0.65 -2.94 21.22
CA TRP A 278 -0.14 -3.64 22.22
C TRP A 278 -1.63 -3.47 21.93
N GLY A 279 -2.43 -4.39 22.42
CA GLY A 279 -3.89 -4.33 22.35
C GLY A 279 -4.51 -4.89 23.61
N ALA A 280 -5.56 -4.22 24.09
CA ALA A 280 -6.42 -4.70 25.18
C ALA A 280 -7.84 -4.82 24.63
N TYR A 281 -8.51 -5.93 24.89
CA TYR A 281 -9.83 -6.18 24.36
C TYR A 281 -10.72 -6.97 25.30
N LYS A 282 -12.01 -6.75 25.12
CA LYS A 282 -13.06 -7.55 25.72
C LYS A 282 -14.08 -7.89 24.64
N THR A 283 -14.38 -9.18 24.49
CA THR A 283 -15.42 -9.65 23.58
C THR A 283 -16.38 -10.54 24.33
N SER A 284 -17.65 -10.42 24.00
CA SER A 284 -18.71 -11.33 24.44
C SER A 284 -19.40 -11.81 23.17
N TYR A 285 -19.49 -13.10 22.99
CA TYR A 285 -20.11 -13.74 21.84
C TYR A 285 -21.12 -14.76 22.30
N GLY A 286 -22.37 -14.62 21.90
CA GLY A 286 -23.43 -15.59 22.09
C GLY A 286 -23.66 -16.39 20.81
N ASP A 287 -23.94 -17.68 20.94
CA ASP A 287 -24.26 -18.58 19.83
C ASP A 287 -25.41 -19.51 20.29
N GLU A 288 -26.64 -19.04 20.05
CA GLU A 288 -27.84 -19.78 20.41
C GLU A 288 -27.96 -21.10 19.65
N ASP A 289 -27.34 -21.20 18.48
CA ASP A 289 -27.37 -22.42 17.65
C ASP A 289 -26.21 -23.39 17.96
N SER A 290 -25.24 -22.95 18.78
CA SER A 290 -24.12 -23.81 19.17
C SER A 290 -24.55 -24.80 20.25
N THR A 291 -24.31 -26.07 19.96
CA THR A 291 -24.56 -27.16 20.96
C THR A 291 -23.48 -27.26 22.04
N LEU A 292 -22.32 -26.58 21.83
CA LEU A 292 -21.20 -26.62 22.77
C LEU A 292 -21.14 -25.38 23.67
N PHE A 293 -21.37 -24.20 23.11
CA PHE A 293 -21.22 -22.93 23.81
C PHE A 293 -22.46 -22.07 23.60
N HIS A 294 -23.02 -21.54 24.66
CA HIS A 294 -24.08 -20.55 24.59
C HIS A 294 -23.49 -19.14 24.57
N ASP A 295 -22.54 -18.87 25.46
CA ASP A 295 -21.80 -17.62 25.49
C ASP A 295 -20.30 -17.84 25.72
N ILE A 296 -19.46 -17.03 25.09
CA ILE A 296 -18.03 -16.95 25.32
C ILE A 296 -17.64 -15.52 25.61
N ASP A 297 -17.21 -15.23 26.83
CA ASP A 297 -16.67 -13.96 27.25
C ASP A 297 -15.15 -14.04 27.29
N THR A 298 -14.46 -13.15 26.61
CA THR A 298 -13.00 -13.08 26.61
C THR A 298 -12.53 -11.68 27.01
N ILE A 299 -11.60 -11.60 27.94
CA ILE A 299 -10.79 -10.39 28.22
C ILE A 299 -9.35 -10.75 27.91
N GLY A 300 -8.71 -9.95 27.07
CA GLY A 300 -7.36 -10.23 26.59
C GLY A 300 -6.46 -9.00 26.53
N PHE A 301 -5.17 -9.26 26.64
CA PHE A 301 -4.09 -8.31 26.39
C PHE A 301 -3.05 -8.97 25.49
N LYS A 302 -2.57 -8.24 24.50
CA LYS A 302 -1.56 -8.72 23.55
C LYS A 302 -0.45 -7.68 23.40
N VAL A 303 0.78 -8.14 23.17
CA VAL A 303 1.93 -7.31 22.82
C VAL A 303 2.64 -7.96 21.65
N ASN A 304 3.14 -7.17 20.73
CA ASN A 304 3.95 -7.65 19.62
C ASN A 304 5.13 -6.73 19.34
N ILE A 305 6.24 -7.33 18.94
CA ILE A 305 7.45 -6.65 18.47
C ILE A 305 7.78 -7.25 17.10
N GLY A 306 8.21 -6.40 16.18
CA GLY A 306 8.58 -6.84 14.83
C GLY A 306 9.75 -6.07 14.28
N LYS A 307 10.47 -6.68 13.34
CA LYS A 307 11.55 -6.05 12.58
C LYS A 307 11.28 -6.18 11.09
N GLY A 308 11.37 -5.06 10.37
CA GLY A 308 11.35 -5.03 8.92
C GLY A 308 12.67 -5.58 8.37
N LEU A 309 12.58 -6.55 7.46
CA LEU A 309 13.71 -7.13 6.73
C LEU A 309 13.62 -6.66 5.27
N GLY A 310 14.21 -5.50 4.98
CA GLY A 310 13.99 -4.80 3.72
C GLY A 310 12.60 -4.14 3.61
N LYS A 311 12.14 -3.90 2.38
CA LYS A 311 10.89 -3.14 2.15
C LYS A 311 9.62 -3.98 2.36
N ASN A 312 9.68 -5.28 2.11
CA ASN A 312 8.49 -6.13 1.97
C ASN A 312 8.34 -7.22 3.04
N PHE A 313 9.43 -7.62 3.70
CA PHE A 313 9.40 -8.64 4.73
C PHE A 313 9.35 -8.04 6.13
N ARG A 314 8.61 -8.69 7.02
CA ARG A 314 8.60 -8.39 8.46
C ARG A 314 8.60 -9.69 9.26
N LEU A 315 9.55 -9.79 10.17
CA LEU A 315 9.59 -10.82 11.20
C LEU A 315 9.01 -10.24 12.49
N SER A 316 8.13 -10.95 13.16
CA SER A 316 7.47 -10.47 14.37
C SER A 316 7.29 -11.60 15.38
N ILE A 317 7.27 -11.23 16.64
CA ILE A 317 6.89 -12.11 17.75
C ILE A 317 5.87 -11.38 18.61
N GLY A 318 4.79 -12.07 18.94
CA GLY A 318 3.77 -11.56 19.84
C GLY A 318 3.53 -12.50 21.02
N THR A 319 2.95 -11.97 22.06
CA THR A 319 2.42 -12.71 23.20
C THR A 319 1.03 -12.21 23.53
N LYS A 320 0.16 -13.08 24.00
CA LYS A 320 -1.16 -12.71 24.51
C LYS A 320 -1.47 -13.45 25.80
N ALA A 321 -2.26 -12.81 26.64
CA ALA A 321 -2.87 -13.39 27.83
C ALA A 321 -4.36 -13.13 27.79
N GLU A 322 -5.16 -14.16 27.97
CA GLU A 322 -6.62 -14.10 27.88
C GLU A 322 -7.24 -14.77 29.12
N TYR A 323 -8.31 -14.17 29.60
CA TYR A 323 -9.22 -14.80 30.57
C TYR A 323 -10.54 -15.06 29.87
N ILE A 324 -10.92 -16.34 29.79
CA ILE A 324 -12.06 -16.82 29.02
C ILE A 324 -13.08 -17.41 29.97
N LYS A 325 -14.34 -17.03 29.80
CA LYS A 325 -15.50 -17.63 30.46
C LYS A 325 -16.41 -18.23 29.40
N GLU A 326 -16.81 -19.47 29.62
CA GLU A 326 -17.70 -20.19 28.72
C GLU A 326 -19.00 -20.55 29.48
N LYS A 327 -20.14 -20.24 28.88
CA LYS A 327 -21.43 -20.75 29.35
C LYS A 327 -21.91 -21.83 28.40
N HIS A 328 -22.49 -22.86 28.96
CA HIS A 328 -23.00 -24.02 28.25
C HIS A 328 -24.51 -24.12 28.39
N GLU A 329 -25.18 -24.73 27.43
CA GLU A 329 -26.63 -24.88 27.45
C GLU A 329 -27.10 -25.64 28.68
N SER A 330 -28.01 -25.02 29.45
CA SER A 330 -28.55 -25.60 30.67
C SER A 330 -29.33 -26.89 30.37
N GLY A 331 -29.06 -27.95 31.14
CA GLY A 331 -29.71 -29.26 30.97
C GLY A 331 -29.03 -30.19 29.97
N LYS A 332 -28.21 -29.68 29.04
CA LYS A 332 -27.43 -30.52 28.13
C LYS A 332 -25.99 -30.73 28.59
N PHE A 333 -25.48 -29.86 29.42
CA PHE A 333 -24.13 -29.96 29.99
C PHE A 333 -24.16 -29.95 31.50
N ARG A 334 -23.26 -30.72 32.12
CA ARG A 334 -23.04 -30.73 33.56
C ARG A 334 -21.57 -30.90 33.91
N LYS A 335 -21.12 -30.22 34.95
CA LYS A 335 -19.83 -30.41 35.59
C LYS A 335 -19.99 -31.29 36.80
N ALA A 336 -19.25 -32.38 36.90
CA ALA A 336 -19.23 -33.24 38.08
C ALA A 336 -18.27 -32.70 39.15
N ASN A 337 -18.40 -33.17 40.39
CA ASN A 337 -17.58 -32.76 41.53
C ASN A 337 -16.07 -33.01 41.33
N ASN A 338 -15.72 -33.95 40.46
CA ASN A 338 -14.32 -34.23 40.08
C ASN A 338 -13.79 -33.31 38.97
N GLY A 339 -14.53 -32.26 38.58
CA GLY A 339 -14.16 -31.30 37.55
C GLY A 339 -14.41 -31.77 36.12
N LYS A 340 -14.85 -33.00 35.89
CA LYS A 340 -15.16 -33.52 34.56
C LYS A 340 -16.46 -32.95 34.02
N TRP A 341 -16.46 -32.67 32.70
CA TRP A 341 -17.64 -32.23 31.98
C TRP A 341 -18.32 -33.39 31.25
N TYR A 342 -19.64 -33.41 31.28
CA TYR A 342 -20.50 -34.38 30.61
C TYR A 342 -21.54 -33.63 29.77
N TYR A 343 -21.88 -34.19 28.61
CA TYR A 343 -23.02 -33.74 27.82
C TYR A 343 -24.04 -34.87 27.65
N GLN A 344 -25.30 -34.51 27.44
CA GLN A 344 -26.38 -35.46 27.27
C GLN A 344 -26.62 -35.76 25.80
N GLU A 345 -26.37 -37.01 25.37
CA GLU A 345 -26.67 -37.50 24.03
C GLU A 345 -27.71 -38.62 24.13
N LYS A 346 -28.85 -38.45 23.45
CA LYS A 346 -29.94 -39.45 23.45
C LYS A 346 -30.28 -39.97 24.85
N GLY A 347 -30.36 -39.05 25.83
CA GLY A 347 -30.67 -39.36 27.20
C GLY A 347 -29.52 -39.95 28.03
N ARG A 348 -28.34 -40.15 27.48
CA ARG A 348 -27.15 -40.67 28.17
C ARG A 348 -26.10 -39.60 28.37
N TRP A 349 -25.48 -39.59 29.56
CA TRP A 349 -24.38 -38.68 29.85
C TRP A 349 -23.04 -39.25 29.35
N LYS A 350 -22.35 -38.51 28.50
CA LYS A 350 -21.01 -38.85 27.97
C LYS A 350 -20.01 -37.80 28.43
N GLU A 351 -18.81 -38.21 28.83
CA GLU A 351 -17.70 -37.30 29.14
C GLU A 351 -17.29 -36.53 27.89
N ILE A 352 -17.09 -35.23 28.04
CA ILE A 352 -16.59 -34.34 26.98
C ILE A 352 -15.29 -33.65 27.45
N GLU A 353 -14.31 -33.58 26.57
CA GLU A 353 -13.02 -32.94 26.82
C GLU A 353 -12.93 -31.61 26.05
N GLY A 354 -12.05 -30.72 26.48
CA GLY A 354 -11.82 -29.43 25.80
C GLY A 354 -12.83 -28.35 26.17
N VAL A 355 -13.79 -28.63 27.05
CA VAL A 355 -14.82 -27.71 27.55
C VAL A 355 -14.49 -27.29 28.97
N ASP A 356 -14.70 -26.03 29.32
CA ASP A 356 -14.53 -25.50 30.68
C ASP A 356 -15.54 -24.37 30.94
N ASP A 357 -15.68 -23.95 32.21
CA ASP A 357 -16.48 -22.79 32.60
C ASP A 357 -15.67 -21.49 32.62
N LYS A 358 -14.37 -21.59 32.91
CA LYS A 358 -13.43 -20.45 32.89
C LYS A 358 -12.00 -20.97 32.91
N TYR A 359 -11.12 -20.25 32.24
CA TYR A 359 -9.69 -20.55 32.24
C TYR A 359 -8.85 -19.35 31.79
N TRP A 360 -7.56 -19.38 32.13
CA TRP A 360 -6.54 -18.50 31.61
C TRP A 360 -5.84 -19.18 30.45
N LEU A 361 -5.54 -18.38 29.41
CA LEU A 361 -4.73 -18.78 28.29
C LEU A 361 -3.58 -17.80 28.15
N TRP A 362 -2.37 -18.33 27.98
CA TRP A 362 -1.21 -17.54 27.60
C TRP A 362 -0.53 -18.20 26.41
N SER A 363 -0.09 -17.39 25.43
CA SER A 363 0.63 -17.88 24.26
C SER A 363 1.66 -16.91 23.72
N VAL A 364 2.61 -17.47 22.98
CA VAL A 364 3.58 -16.74 22.16
C VAL A 364 3.36 -17.14 20.70
N TYR A 365 3.39 -16.16 19.79
CA TYR A 365 3.13 -16.38 18.37
C TYR A 365 4.13 -15.62 17.48
N PRO A 366 5.28 -16.22 17.15
CA PRO A 366 6.14 -15.71 16.09
C PRO A 366 5.44 -15.82 14.72
N TYR A 367 5.64 -14.80 13.88
CA TYR A 367 5.15 -14.80 12.50
C TYR A 367 6.08 -14.05 11.57
N ILE A 368 6.07 -14.46 10.30
CA ILE A 368 6.68 -13.73 9.20
C ILE A 368 5.60 -13.28 8.23
N SER A 369 5.72 -12.08 7.72
CA SER A 369 4.83 -11.56 6.67
C SER A 369 5.64 -10.97 5.52
N TYR A 370 5.06 -11.09 4.33
CA TYR A 370 5.55 -10.51 3.08
C TYR A 370 4.42 -9.74 2.42
N ASP A 371 4.64 -8.47 2.07
CA ASP A 371 3.60 -7.60 1.53
C ASP A 371 4.16 -6.70 0.42
N THR A 372 3.64 -6.90 -0.80
CA THR A 372 3.95 -6.10 -1.98
C THR A 372 2.71 -5.46 -2.59
N ARG A 373 1.60 -5.44 -1.85
CA ARG A 373 0.35 -4.84 -2.34
C ARG A 373 0.54 -3.36 -2.63
N ASN A 374 -0.01 -2.90 -3.74
CA ASN A 374 0.03 -1.48 -4.13
C ASN A 374 -0.88 -0.59 -3.25
N ASN A 375 -1.89 -1.17 -2.61
CA ASN A 375 -2.78 -0.50 -1.66
C ASN A 375 -3.22 -1.50 -0.59
N TYR A 376 -3.20 -1.10 0.68
CA TYR A 376 -3.56 -1.99 1.79
C TYR A 376 -5.07 -2.19 1.93
N LEU A 377 -5.87 -1.16 1.58
CA LEU A 377 -7.33 -1.16 1.73
C LEU A 377 -8.05 -1.74 0.53
N ASN A 378 -7.61 -1.41 -0.68
CA ASN A 378 -8.20 -1.89 -1.93
C ASN A 378 -7.11 -2.28 -2.93
N PRO A 379 -6.41 -3.41 -2.70
CA PRO A 379 -5.31 -3.84 -3.55
C PRO A 379 -5.80 -4.28 -4.92
N THR A 380 -5.08 -3.84 -5.96
CA THR A 380 -5.31 -4.22 -7.35
C THR A 380 -4.14 -5.01 -7.94
N SER A 381 -3.00 -5.02 -7.25
CA SER A 381 -1.81 -5.78 -7.64
C SER A 381 -0.95 -6.10 -6.43
N GLY A 382 -0.12 -7.14 -6.55
CA GLY A 382 0.82 -7.55 -5.53
C GLY A 382 0.40 -8.81 -4.76
N VAL A 383 1.20 -9.16 -3.77
CA VAL A 383 1.05 -10.38 -2.98
C VAL A 383 1.14 -10.03 -1.50
N TYR A 384 0.33 -10.69 -0.70
CA TYR A 384 0.45 -10.73 0.76
C TYR A 384 0.56 -12.17 1.22
N GLY A 385 1.53 -12.45 2.09
CA GLY A 385 1.69 -13.74 2.75
C GLY A 385 1.95 -13.56 4.23
N LYS A 386 1.35 -14.43 5.07
CA LYS A 386 1.62 -14.50 6.51
C LYS A 386 1.71 -15.96 6.94
N PHE A 387 2.80 -16.31 7.58
CA PHE A 387 2.98 -17.59 8.26
C PHE A 387 3.17 -17.34 9.75
N GLN A 388 2.36 -18.00 10.57
CA GLN A 388 2.37 -17.85 12.03
C GLN A 388 2.38 -19.21 12.71
N VAL A 389 3.21 -19.33 13.71
CA VAL A 389 3.20 -20.44 14.67
C VAL A 389 2.79 -19.87 16.02
N GLU A 390 1.90 -20.52 16.74
CA GLU A 390 1.50 -20.15 18.09
C GLU A 390 1.67 -21.34 19.01
N GLY A 391 2.27 -21.10 20.16
CA GLY A 391 2.39 -22.10 21.23
C GLY A 391 2.06 -21.47 22.57
N GLY A 392 1.35 -22.20 23.42
CA GLY A 392 0.89 -21.66 24.69
C GLY A 392 0.40 -22.70 25.66
N HIS A 393 -0.15 -22.21 26.76
CA HIS A 393 -0.76 -23.00 27.82
C HIS A 393 -2.16 -22.47 28.11
N ALA A 394 -3.11 -23.39 28.19
CA ALA A 394 -4.48 -23.13 28.64
C ALA A 394 -4.73 -23.80 29.99
N GLY A 395 -5.16 -23.01 30.96
CA GLY A 395 -5.55 -23.49 32.30
C GLY A 395 -6.90 -24.20 32.32
N GLY A 396 -7.45 -24.39 33.52
CA GLY A 396 -8.76 -25.01 33.72
C GLY A 396 -8.72 -26.52 33.73
N TYR A 397 -9.88 -27.15 33.51
CA TYR A 397 -9.99 -28.61 33.44
C TYR A 397 -9.17 -29.19 32.29
N LYS A 398 -8.34 -30.19 32.60
CA LYS A 398 -7.31 -30.69 31.66
C LYS A 398 -6.46 -29.55 31.06
N SER A 399 -5.88 -28.75 31.96
CA SER A 399 -4.90 -27.74 31.57
C SER A 399 -3.78 -28.40 30.77
N GLY A 400 -3.29 -27.70 29.75
CA GLY A 400 -2.27 -28.27 28.89
C GLY A 400 -1.68 -27.27 27.89
N ASN A 401 -0.58 -27.70 27.31
CA ASN A 401 0.07 -26.95 26.24
C ASN A 401 -0.69 -27.18 24.93
N PHE A 402 -0.79 -26.14 24.14
CA PHE A 402 -1.39 -26.18 22.80
C PHE A 402 -0.46 -25.54 21.79
N GLY A 403 -0.72 -25.82 20.52
CA GLY A 403 0.01 -25.21 19.41
C GLY A 403 -0.88 -25.07 18.18
N ASN A 404 -0.70 -23.98 17.45
CA ASN A 404 -1.39 -23.68 16.20
C ASN A 404 -0.38 -23.26 15.15
N VAL A 405 -0.63 -23.66 13.91
CA VAL A 405 0.08 -23.15 12.74
C VAL A 405 -0.93 -22.59 11.75
N THR A 406 -0.70 -21.39 11.24
CA THR A 406 -1.57 -20.77 10.24
C THR A 406 -0.75 -20.20 9.10
N LEU A 407 -1.27 -20.35 7.86
CA LEU A 407 -0.75 -19.77 6.64
C LEU A 407 -1.87 -18.99 5.96
N GLU A 408 -1.58 -17.77 5.56
CA GLU A 408 -2.46 -16.95 4.75
C GLU A 408 -1.71 -16.42 3.55
N LEU A 409 -2.28 -16.60 2.37
CA LEU A 409 -1.76 -16.11 1.10
C LEU A 409 -2.86 -15.33 0.38
N ARG A 410 -2.53 -14.16 -0.14
CA ARG A 410 -3.41 -13.33 -0.98
C ARG A 410 -2.62 -12.87 -2.18
N THR A 411 -3.24 -12.86 -3.35
CA THR A 411 -2.62 -12.31 -4.57
C THR A 411 -3.65 -11.55 -5.39
N TYR A 412 -3.19 -10.51 -6.04
CA TYR A 412 -4.02 -9.58 -6.79
C TYR A 412 -3.40 -9.34 -8.16
N HIS A 413 -4.19 -9.50 -9.19
CA HIS A 413 -3.76 -9.32 -10.57
C HIS A 413 -4.77 -8.48 -11.33
N ARG A 414 -4.27 -7.67 -12.24
CA ARG A 414 -5.12 -6.95 -13.18
C ARG A 414 -5.98 -7.95 -13.97
N GLY A 415 -7.27 -7.67 -14.04
CA GLY A 415 -8.24 -8.51 -14.75
C GLY A 415 -8.30 -8.23 -16.25
N LEU A 416 -9.36 -8.73 -16.88
CA LEU A 416 -9.55 -8.70 -18.34
C LEU A 416 -9.86 -7.30 -18.88
N PHE A 417 -10.40 -6.40 -18.05
CA PHE A 417 -10.83 -5.07 -18.46
C PHE A 417 -10.08 -4.00 -17.66
N LYS A 418 -10.15 -2.74 -18.11
CA LYS A 418 -9.72 -1.58 -17.32
C LYS A 418 -10.54 -1.54 -16.03
N ASN A 419 -9.91 -1.30 -14.88
CA ASN A 419 -10.56 -1.28 -13.55
C ASN A 419 -11.12 -2.63 -13.07
N ASN A 420 -10.62 -3.74 -13.62
CA ASN A 420 -10.96 -5.09 -13.16
C ASN A 420 -9.76 -5.73 -12.47
N THR A 421 -10.00 -6.43 -11.36
CA THR A 421 -8.98 -7.10 -10.54
C THR A 421 -9.44 -8.50 -10.19
N PHE A 422 -8.60 -9.48 -10.42
CA PHE A 422 -8.72 -10.80 -9.81
C PHE A 422 -8.01 -10.82 -8.46
N ALA A 423 -8.71 -11.22 -7.43
CA ALA A 423 -8.19 -11.36 -6.08
C ALA A 423 -8.36 -12.82 -5.62
N TYR A 424 -7.30 -13.39 -5.08
CA TYR A 424 -7.27 -14.77 -4.59
C TYR A 424 -6.82 -14.76 -3.13
N LYS A 425 -7.45 -15.59 -2.31
CA LYS A 425 -7.05 -15.81 -0.92
C LYS A 425 -7.06 -17.30 -0.62
N VAL A 426 -6.03 -17.78 0.08
CA VAL A 426 -5.98 -19.10 0.66
C VAL A 426 -5.56 -18.97 2.12
N VAL A 427 -6.32 -19.58 3.02
CA VAL A 427 -6.00 -19.63 4.44
C VAL A 427 -6.04 -21.09 4.91
N GLY A 428 -4.91 -21.56 5.44
CA GLY A 428 -4.78 -22.89 6.04
C GLY A 428 -4.41 -22.79 7.51
N GLY A 429 -4.80 -23.78 8.29
CA GLY A 429 -4.43 -23.84 9.71
C GLY A 429 -4.55 -25.24 10.29
N ILE A 430 -3.66 -25.53 11.26
CA ILE A 430 -3.64 -26.78 12.03
C ILE A 430 -3.46 -26.41 13.50
N ALA A 431 -4.32 -26.92 14.36
CA ALA A 431 -4.26 -26.79 15.81
C ALA A 431 -4.02 -28.17 16.46
N SER A 432 -3.31 -28.15 17.58
CA SER A 432 -3.10 -29.38 18.36
C SER A 432 -4.42 -29.91 18.95
N ASN A 433 -4.47 -31.22 19.22
CA ASN A 433 -5.65 -31.83 19.83
C ASN A 433 -5.94 -31.33 21.27
N SER A 434 -4.91 -30.78 21.95
CA SER A 434 -5.02 -30.18 23.28
C SER A 434 -5.57 -28.75 23.27
N THR A 435 -5.79 -28.16 22.10
CA THR A 435 -6.42 -26.85 21.98
C THR A 435 -7.87 -26.91 22.46
N LYS A 436 -8.26 -25.96 23.33
CA LYS A 436 -9.65 -25.86 23.82
C LYS A 436 -10.62 -25.71 22.66
N GLU A 437 -11.83 -26.27 22.76
CA GLU A 437 -12.80 -26.27 21.67
C GLU A 437 -13.15 -24.84 21.18
N SER A 438 -13.31 -23.88 22.10
CA SER A 438 -13.56 -22.48 21.77
C SER A 438 -12.39 -21.78 21.08
N GLN A 439 -11.18 -22.33 21.14
CA GLN A 439 -9.96 -21.81 20.51
C GLN A 439 -9.62 -22.51 19.18
N LYS A 440 -10.40 -23.50 18.75
CA LYS A 440 -10.25 -24.13 17.45
C LYS A 440 -10.71 -23.22 16.32
N PHE A 441 -10.44 -23.63 15.08
CA PHE A 441 -10.81 -22.85 13.91
C PHE A 441 -12.32 -22.93 13.64
N TRP A 442 -12.87 -21.78 13.28
CA TRP A 442 -14.24 -21.60 12.85
C TRP A 442 -14.24 -21.14 11.39
N VAL A 443 -15.05 -21.76 10.53
CA VAL A 443 -15.18 -21.46 9.11
C VAL A 443 -16.66 -21.35 8.74
N GLY A 444 -17.02 -20.29 8.05
CA GLY A 444 -18.36 -19.85 7.69
C GLY A 444 -18.48 -18.35 7.90
N GLY A 445 -19.50 -17.74 7.34
CA GLY A 445 -19.77 -16.32 7.46
C GLY A 445 -19.06 -15.43 6.43
N GLY A 446 -19.40 -14.16 6.44
CA GLY A 446 -19.05 -13.16 5.42
C GLY A 446 -17.56 -12.90 5.19
N ASN A 447 -16.67 -13.36 6.09
CA ASN A 447 -15.22 -13.15 5.98
C ASN A 447 -14.41 -14.42 5.66
N SER A 448 -15.08 -15.58 5.59
CA SER A 448 -14.42 -16.85 5.29
C SER A 448 -15.11 -17.66 4.20
N LEU A 449 -16.29 -18.20 4.44
CA LEU A 449 -17.06 -19.03 3.51
C LEU A 449 -18.48 -18.45 3.44
N ARG A 450 -18.71 -17.56 2.51
CA ARG A 450 -20.01 -16.88 2.32
C ARG A 450 -21.06 -17.86 1.82
N GLY A 451 -22.30 -17.74 2.30
CA GLY A 451 -23.36 -18.70 2.02
C GLY A 451 -23.57 -19.73 3.13
N TYR A 452 -22.65 -19.79 4.10
CA TYR A 452 -22.82 -20.53 5.35
C TYR A 452 -22.83 -19.57 6.54
N ASP A 453 -23.51 -19.96 7.62
CA ASP A 453 -23.50 -19.17 8.85
C ASP A 453 -22.08 -19.10 9.43
N GLY A 454 -21.77 -18.09 10.22
CA GLY A 454 -20.46 -17.91 10.78
C GLY A 454 -20.12 -19.02 11.74
N GLY A 455 -18.92 -19.57 11.57
CA GLY A 455 -18.49 -20.70 12.35
C GLY A 455 -19.28 -22.00 12.13
N PHE A 456 -20.01 -22.12 11.04
CA PHE A 456 -20.76 -23.34 10.69
C PHE A 456 -19.90 -24.60 10.75
N PHE A 457 -18.65 -24.51 10.29
CA PHE A 457 -17.66 -25.57 10.43
C PHE A 457 -16.66 -25.20 11.52
N LYS A 458 -16.48 -26.10 12.48
CA LYS A 458 -15.54 -25.96 13.60
C LYS A 458 -14.54 -27.11 13.56
N GLY A 459 -13.28 -26.89 13.94
CA GLY A 459 -12.32 -28.00 14.00
C GLY A 459 -10.87 -27.56 14.19
N SER A 460 -9.99 -28.55 14.39
CA SER A 460 -8.56 -28.36 14.59
C SER A 460 -7.76 -28.19 13.29
N GLN A 461 -8.38 -28.41 12.15
CA GLN A 461 -7.76 -28.18 10.83
C GLN A 461 -8.70 -27.32 9.99
N LYS A 462 -8.15 -26.34 9.25
CA LYS A 462 -8.94 -25.53 8.31
C LYS A 462 -8.23 -25.34 6.98
N LEU A 463 -9.02 -25.22 5.92
CA LEU A 463 -8.60 -24.72 4.64
C LEU A 463 -9.74 -23.92 4.03
N VAL A 464 -9.46 -22.71 3.59
CA VAL A 464 -10.43 -21.84 2.91
C VAL A 464 -9.73 -21.22 1.72
N ALA A 465 -10.34 -21.30 0.57
CA ALA A 465 -9.92 -20.64 -0.66
C ALA A 465 -11.03 -19.71 -1.16
N THR A 466 -10.69 -18.52 -1.59
CA THR A 466 -11.60 -17.52 -2.14
C THR A 466 -11.04 -16.98 -3.44
N ILE A 467 -11.89 -16.87 -4.44
CA ILE A 467 -11.60 -16.17 -5.71
C ILE A 467 -12.65 -15.06 -5.87
N GLU A 468 -12.19 -13.85 -6.13
CA GLU A 468 -13.06 -12.71 -6.45
C GLU A 468 -12.64 -12.08 -7.78
N ASN A 469 -13.59 -11.78 -8.63
CA ASN A 469 -13.45 -10.86 -9.75
C ASN A 469 -14.10 -9.54 -9.35
N ARG A 470 -13.29 -8.52 -9.15
CA ARG A 470 -13.68 -7.18 -8.68
C ARG A 470 -13.65 -6.23 -9.87
N THR A 471 -14.77 -5.61 -10.20
CA THR A 471 -14.87 -4.62 -11.28
C THR A 471 -15.33 -3.28 -10.70
N GLN A 472 -14.49 -2.27 -10.81
CA GLN A 472 -14.85 -0.90 -10.43
C GLN A 472 -15.57 -0.25 -11.61
N ILE A 473 -16.86 0.07 -11.46
CA ILE A 473 -17.69 0.69 -12.50
C ILE A 473 -17.39 2.19 -12.58
N ASN A 474 -17.33 2.85 -11.42
CA ASN A 474 -16.96 4.26 -11.27
C ASN A 474 -16.31 4.45 -9.89
N ASP A 475 -15.96 5.67 -9.53
CA ASP A 475 -15.27 5.97 -8.25
C ASP A 475 -16.06 5.55 -7.02
N ILE A 476 -17.39 5.40 -7.13
CA ILE A 476 -18.30 5.09 -6.03
C ILE A 476 -18.72 3.62 -6.04
N ILE A 477 -19.01 3.04 -7.20
CA ILE A 477 -19.67 1.73 -7.33
C ILE A 477 -18.73 0.70 -7.94
N GLY A 478 -18.60 -0.42 -7.26
CA GLY A 478 -17.95 -1.63 -7.73
C GLY A 478 -18.87 -2.85 -7.67
N PHE A 479 -18.57 -3.84 -8.46
CA PHE A 479 -19.25 -5.13 -8.52
C PHE A 479 -18.26 -6.26 -8.34
N VAL A 480 -18.67 -7.31 -7.63
CA VAL A 480 -17.84 -8.48 -7.33
C VAL A 480 -18.61 -9.75 -7.67
N VAL A 481 -17.95 -10.68 -8.36
CA VAL A 481 -18.38 -12.07 -8.46
C VAL A 481 -17.37 -12.91 -7.69
N PHE A 482 -17.84 -13.84 -6.89
CA PHE A 482 -16.95 -14.64 -6.07
C PHE A 482 -17.33 -16.12 -6.02
N ALA A 483 -16.33 -16.93 -5.70
CA ALA A 483 -16.50 -18.31 -5.29
C ALA A 483 -15.60 -18.57 -4.07
N ASP A 484 -16.17 -19.23 -3.08
CA ASP A 484 -15.45 -19.67 -1.88
C ASP A 484 -15.53 -21.21 -1.78
N ALA A 485 -14.45 -21.82 -1.29
CA ALA A 485 -14.41 -23.24 -1.00
C ALA A 485 -13.63 -23.46 0.29
N GLY A 486 -14.14 -24.26 1.21
CA GLY A 486 -13.43 -24.52 2.45
C GLY A 486 -14.24 -25.25 3.50
N ARG A 487 -13.56 -25.57 4.58
CA ARG A 487 -14.14 -26.19 5.77
C ARG A 487 -13.14 -26.16 6.92
N ALA A 488 -13.63 -26.39 8.15
CA ALA A 488 -12.84 -26.87 9.27
C ALA A 488 -13.15 -28.34 9.54
N TRP A 489 -12.12 -29.13 9.86
CA TRP A 489 -12.19 -30.57 10.09
C TRP A 489 -11.62 -30.96 11.46
N LYS A 490 -11.83 -32.19 11.87
CA LYS A 490 -11.38 -32.77 13.15
C LYS A 490 -11.89 -31.96 14.34
N GLN A 491 -13.13 -31.67 14.30
CA GLN A 491 -13.85 -31.36 15.52
C GLN A 491 -13.80 -32.66 16.34
N ASN A 492 -13.21 -32.66 17.53
CA ASN A 492 -13.16 -33.87 18.36
C ASN A 492 -14.57 -34.47 18.40
N GLY A 493 -14.79 -35.63 17.82
CA GLY A 493 -16.07 -36.25 17.47
C GLY A 493 -17.14 -36.35 18.56
N ARG A 494 -17.34 -35.29 19.29
CA ARG A 494 -18.14 -35.16 20.50
C ARG A 494 -19.08 -33.97 20.47
N ASP A 495 -19.08 -33.20 19.36
CA ASP A 495 -20.19 -32.29 19.12
C ASP A 495 -21.40 -33.13 18.66
N PRO A 496 -22.50 -33.15 19.41
CA PRO A 496 -23.68 -33.93 19.07
C PRO A 496 -24.29 -33.59 17.71
N SER A 497 -24.06 -32.34 17.21
CA SER A 497 -24.55 -31.90 15.91
C SER A 497 -23.70 -32.42 14.74
N TYR A 498 -22.51 -32.97 15.00
CA TYR A 498 -21.55 -33.37 13.97
C TYR A 498 -21.16 -34.87 14.05
N THR A 499 -22.05 -35.74 14.36
CA THR A 499 -21.84 -37.22 14.34
C THR A 499 -21.81 -37.73 12.90
N ARG A 500 -20.85 -37.38 12.08
CA ARG A 500 -20.66 -38.06 10.79
C ARG A 500 -19.27 -38.63 10.64
N ASP A 501 -19.24 -39.91 10.26
CA ASP A 501 -18.08 -40.81 10.16
C ASP A 501 -16.97 -40.38 9.19
N ASN A 502 -17.06 -39.17 8.59
CA ASN A 502 -16.15 -38.71 7.52
C ASN A 502 -15.59 -37.31 7.75
N ASP A 503 -15.25 -36.95 8.98
CA ASP A 503 -14.62 -35.64 9.28
C ASP A 503 -13.09 -35.70 9.08
N HIS A 504 -12.66 -36.13 7.88
CA HIS A 504 -11.27 -36.18 7.47
C HIS A 504 -10.93 -34.98 6.61
N PHE A 505 -9.69 -34.49 6.74
CA PHE A 505 -9.19 -33.36 5.92
C PHE A 505 -9.44 -33.59 4.42
N GLY A 506 -10.06 -32.61 3.78
CA GLY A 506 -10.38 -32.63 2.34
C GLY A 506 -11.76 -33.28 2.02
N HIS A 507 -12.48 -33.86 2.97
CA HIS A 507 -13.83 -34.37 2.75
C HIS A 507 -14.90 -33.31 3.02
N ASN A 508 -16.04 -33.43 2.31
CA ASN A 508 -17.23 -32.59 2.48
C ASN A 508 -16.91 -31.08 2.48
N ILE A 509 -16.10 -30.64 1.51
CA ILE A 509 -15.75 -29.23 1.35
C ILE A 509 -17.02 -28.43 1.07
N GLY A 510 -17.28 -27.40 1.87
CA GLY A 510 -18.31 -26.42 1.58
C GLY A 510 -17.87 -25.57 0.38
N THR A 511 -18.73 -25.40 -0.60
CA THR A 511 -18.50 -24.58 -1.77
C THR A 511 -19.62 -23.59 -1.94
N THR A 512 -19.28 -22.37 -2.33
CA THR A 512 -20.25 -21.30 -2.52
C THR A 512 -19.93 -20.51 -3.78
N ALA A 513 -20.95 -19.91 -4.36
CA ALA A 513 -20.83 -18.89 -5.39
C ALA A 513 -21.69 -17.68 -5.00
N GLY A 514 -21.30 -16.51 -5.45
CA GLY A 514 -22.06 -15.32 -5.11
C GLY A 514 -21.67 -14.08 -5.88
N VAL A 515 -22.45 -13.05 -5.61
CA VAL A 515 -22.25 -11.71 -6.18
C VAL A 515 -22.24 -10.68 -5.07
N GLY A 516 -21.58 -9.56 -5.31
CA GLY A 516 -21.54 -8.48 -4.33
C GLY A 516 -21.45 -7.11 -4.96
N ILE A 517 -21.95 -6.13 -4.21
CA ILE A 517 -21.83 -4.71 -4.55
C ILE A 517 -20.85 -4.07 -3.57
N ARG A 518 -20.04 -3.17 -4.07
CA ARG A 518 -19.10 -2.34 -3.31
C ARG A 518 -19.46 -0.89 -3.51
N LEU A 519 -19.65 -0.16 -2.42
CA LEU A 519 -19.88 1.28 -2.45
C LEU A 519 -18.71 1.97 -1.73
N ASN A 520 -17.88 2.67 -2.47
CA ASN A 520 -16.81 3.49 -1.90
C ASN A 520 -17.43 4.74 -1.28
N THR A 521 -17.36 4.85 0.03
CA THR A 521 -17.87 6.00 0.77
C THR A 521 -16.72 6.75 1.45
N PRO A 522 -16.90 8.00 1.87
CA PRO A 522 -15.90 8.74 2.62
C PRO A 522 -15.47 8.07 3.94
N ILE A 523 -16.31 7.19 4.50
CA ILE A 523 -16.03 6.43 5.73
C ILE A 523 -15.45 5.03 5.45
N GLY A 524 -15.14 4.71 4.19
CA GLY A 524 -14.63 3.42 3.75
C GLY A 524 -15.60 2.67 2.82
N PRO A 525 -15.14 1.59 2.18
CA PRO A 525 -15.98 0.82 1.27
C PRO A 525 -17.03 0.01 2.04
N LEU A 526 -18.30 0.14 1.65
CA LEU A 526 -19.40 -0.71 2.09
C LEU A 526 -19.51 -1.93 1.17
N ARG A 527 -19.72 -3.10 1.74
CA ARG A 527 -19.77 -4.39 1.07
C ARG A 527 -21.11 -5.06 1.30
N PHE A 528 -21.78 -5.41 0.21
CA PHE A 528 -23.03 -6.16 0.20
C PHE A 528 -22.78 -7.46 -0.58
N ASP A 529 -22.77 -8.60 0.09
CA ASP A 529 -22.51 -9.90 -0.51
C ASP A 529 -23.75 -10.81 -0.40
N PHE A 530 -24.06 -11.48 -1.49
CA PHE A 530 -25.09 -12.49 -1.60
C PHE A 530 -24.41 -13.80 -1.98
N GLY A 531 -24.40 -14.77 -1.08
CA GLY A 531 -23.75 -16.06 -1.24
C GLY A 531 -24.73 -17.23 -1.20
N TRP A 532 -24.56 -18.15 -2.10
CA TRP A 532 -25.34 -19.40 -2.17
C TRP A 532 -24.41 -20.59 -1.99
N PRO A 533 -24.75 -21.56 -1.08
CA PRO A 533 -24.09 -22.85 -1.08
C PRO A 533 -24.28 -23.55 -2.43
N VAL A 534 -23.19 -24.11 -2.98
CA VAL A 534 -23.18 -24.81 -4.28
C VAL A 534 -22.52 -26.17 -4.04
N GLY A 535 -23.14 -27.26 -4.45
CA GLY A 535 -22.57 -28.60 -4.35
C GLY A 535 -23.13 -29.40 -3.19
N HIS A 536 -22.33 -29.79 -2.20
CA HIS A 536 -22.79 -30.64 -1.11
C HIS A 536 -23.80 -29.90 -0.23
N LYS A 537 -25.06 -30.29 -0.31
CA LYS A 537 -26.14 -29.73 0.50
C LYS A 537 -25.94 -30.18 1.95
N MET A 538 -25.55 -29.26 2.77
CA MET A 538 -25.68 -29.37 4.22
C MET A 538 -26.98 -28.68 4.63
N ASP A 539 -27.49 -28.90 5.81
CA ASP A 539 -28.83 -28.48 6.25
C ASP A 539 -29.18 -26.99 6.13
N ASP A 540 -28.32 -26.18 5.46
CA ASP A 540 -28.46 -24.74 5.26
C ASP A 540 -28.42 -24.39 3.76
N ASP A 541 -29.54 -24.62 3.08
CA ASP A 541 -29.67 -24.49 1.61
C ASP A 541 -29.99 -23.08 1.10
N GLY A 542 -30.08 -22.08 1.98
CA GLY A 542 -30.55 -20.73 1.65
C GLY A 542 -29.45 -19.76 1.22
N MET A 543 -29.85 -18.74 0.45
CA MET A 543 -29.02 -17.57 0.24
C MET A 543 -28.72 -16.87 1.56
N LYS A 544 -27.45 -16.55 1.80
CA LYS A 544 -27.04 -15.70 2.92
C LYS A 544 -26.66 -14.32 2.42
N PHE A 545 -27.13 -13.32 3.12
CA PHE A 545 -26.81 -11.92 2.87
C PHE A 545 -25.87 -11.39 3.94
N TYR A 546 -24.83 -10.68 3.49
CA TYR A 546 -23.86 -10.04 4.38
C TYR A 546 -23.70 -8.57 3.97
N PHE A 547 -23.80 -7.71 4.95
CA PHE A 547 -23.46 -6.30 4.83
C PHE A 547 -22.32 -5.97 5.79
N ASN A 548 -21.19 -5.53 5.26
CA ASN A 548 -20.00 -5.21 6.06
C ASN A 548 -19.32 -3.94 5.56
N MET A 549 -18.48 -3.35 6.41
CA MET A 549 -17.56 -2.29 6.03
C MET A 549 -16.16 -2.86 5.76
N GLY A 550 -15.48 -2.36 4.74
CA GLY A 550 -14.18 -2.86 4.29
C GLY A 550 -14.25 -3.89 3.18
N GLN A 551 -13.10 -4.31 2.67
CA GLN A 551 -12.99 -5.41 1.69
C GLN A 551 -13.00 -6.77 2.40
N SER A 552 -13.34 -7.84 1.67
CA SER A 552 -13.32 -9.20 2.19
C SER A 552 -11.91 -9.69 2.55
N PHE A 553 -10.90 -9.20 1.85
CA PHE A 553 -9.47 -9.43 2.10
C PHE A 553 -8.59 -8.47 1.30
#